data_101fdb9cda7b5c2a725a2845197496c2
#
_entry.id   101fdb9cda7b5c2a725a2845197496c2
#
_cell.length_a   1.000
_cell.length_b   1.000
_cell.length_c   1.000
_cell.angle_alpha   90.00
_cell.angle_beta   90.00
_cell.angle_gamma   90.00
#
_symmetry.space_group_name_H-M   'P 1'
#
loop_
_entity.id
_entity.type
_entity.pdbx_description
1 polymer ?
#
loop_
_entity_poly.entity_id
_entity_poly.type
_entity_poly.pdbx_seq_one_letter_code
_entity_poly.pdbx_strand_id
1 'polypeptide(L)'
;MKVGLCLGGGGSRGYAHIGAIRALTEAGIKIDIINGTSIGAIIGGMYALYLDVDTMTVLVKKVVESVRVNHFNLFRHSTEGPVFLQNWLTEAVCDVAALNMSIQSHRNNIKALRVLFGEHRFEDTKIPFSAIATDINAGETVIIKRGKLIDGVLASASIPAIFPPVVRGKRLLVDGYVLANIPVPQLRQQGADFIISIELLELPNIHYQNGVDLLYYVEYLKRQKLEQWAIAQSDFHIPIDMSQFDSSHFENYKVAMERGYIVVQKVIPLLKEKLEKAHV
;
A
#
# COMPACT_ATOMS: atom_id res chain seq x y z
N MET A 1 20.57 15.79 7.94
CA MET A 1 19.33 15.68 7.16
C MET A 1 18.73 14.27 7.33
N LYS A 2 17.46 14.17 7.69
CA LYS A 2 16.73 12.91 7.90
C LYS A 2 15.94 12.57 6.65
N VAL A 3 16.33 11.49 5.97
CA VAL A 3 15.69 11.04 4.73
C VAL A 3 14.53 10.12 5.04
N GLY A 4 13.33 10.50 4.61
CA GLY A 4 12.09 9.73 4.75
C GLY A 4 11.70 9.01 3.48
N LEU A 5 11.25 7.75 3.60
CA LEU A 5 10.67 6.97 2.51
C LEU A 5 9.16 6.84 2.72
N CYS A 6 8.40 7.30 1.74
CA CYS A 6 6.94 7.24 1.72
C CYS A 6 6.47 6.22 0.69
N LEU A 7 5.78 5.17 1.12
CA LEU A 7 5.31 4.06 0.27
C LEU A 7 3.78 4.08 0.15
N GLY A 8 3.30 4.31 -1.07
CA GLY A 8 1.87 4.35 -1.36
C GLY A 8 1.19 2.97 -1.35
N GLY A 9 -0.14 2.97 -1.25
CA GLY A 9 -0.97 1.79 -1.42
C GLY A 9 -1.09 1.35 -2.89
N GLY A 10 -1.66 0.16 -3.15
CA GLY A 10 -1.85 -0.32 -4.52
C GLY A 10 -2.05 -1.83 -4.69
N GLY A 11 -2.43 -2.56 -3.64
CA GLY A 11 -2.67 -4.01 -3.69
C GLY A 11 -1.40 -4.78 -4.08
N SER A 12 -1.54 -5.83 -4.92
CA SER A 12 -0.40 -6.67 -5.36
C SER A 12 0.67 -5.90 -6.13
N ARG A 13 0.33 -4.77 -6.75
CA ARG A 13 1.27 -3.86 -7.39
C ARG A 13 2.37 -3.36 -6.43
N GLY A 14 2.08 -3.36 -5.13
CA GLY A 14 3.00 -2.96 -4.06
C GLY A 14 4.27 -3.78 -3.97
N TYR A 15 4.35 -4.95 -4.59
CA TYR A 15 5.62 -5.66 -4.68
C TYR A 15 6.69 -4.88 -5.44
N ALA A 16 6.32 -3.90 -6.27
CA ALA A 16 7.25 -2.97 -6.89
C ALA A 16 8.06 -2.17 -5.86
N HIS A 17 7.50 -1.89 -4.67
CA HIS A 17 8.24 -1.24 -3.58
C HIS A 17 9.45 -2.05 -3.13
N ILE A 18 9.42 -3.40 -3.18
CA ILE A 18 10.58 -4.24 -2.82
C ILE A 18 11.73 -3.98 -3.79
N GLY A 19 11.43 -3.98 -5.09
CA GLY A 19 12.43 -3.66 -6.12
C GLY A 19 12.96 -2.23 -6.01
N ALA A 20 12.07 -1.28 -5.73
CA ALA A 20 12.43 0.11 -5.49
C ALA A 20 13.38 0.27 -4.30
N ILE A 21 13.07 -0.37 -3.16
CA ILE A 21 13.93 -0.38 -1.97
C ILE A 21 15.28 -1.03 -2.28
N ARG A 22 15.31 -2.13 -3.06
CA ARG A 22 16.57 -2.77 -3.51
C ARG A 22 17.44 -1.76 -4.25
N ALA A 23 16.89 -1.06 -5.25
CA ALA A 23 17.65 -0.07 -6.03
C ALA A 23 18.17 1.08 -5.16
N LEU A 24 17.35 1.60 -4.23
CA LEU A 24 17.77 2.63 -3.28
C LEU A 24 18.92 2.14 -2.38
N THR A 25 18.81 0.92 -1.84
CA THR A 25 19.80 0.31 -0.95
C THR A 25 21.13 0.06 -1.67
N GLU A 26 21.10 -0.52 -2.87
CA GLU A 26 22.29 -0.76 -3.70
C GLU A 26 22.97 0.53 -4.12
N ALA A 27 22.22 1.61 -4.30
CA ALA A 27 22.75 2.93 -4.58
C ALA A 27 23.35 3.63 -3.35
N GLY A 28 23.26 3.03 -2.15
CA GLY A 28 23.73 3.60 -0.89
C GLY A 28 22.86 4.73 -0.34
N ILE A 29 21.59 4.83 -0.77
CA ILE A 29 20.66 5.82 -0.23
C ILE A 29 20.20 5.37 1.15
N LYS A 30 20.60 6.10 2.19
CA LYS A 30 20.22 5.82 3.57
C LYS A 30 18.79 6.31 3.83
N ILE A 31 17.93 5.45 4.34
CA ILE A 31 16.57 5.78 4.78
C ILE A 31 16.57 5.84 6.30
N ASP A 32 16.09 6.95 6.86
CA ASP A 32 16.08 7.20 8.31
C ASP A 32 14.70 7.03 8.95
N ILE A 33 13.61 7.10 8.17
CA ILE A 33 12.23 6.92 8.63
C ILE A 33 11.33 6.46 7.47
N ILE A 34 10.33 5.64 7.76
CA ILE A 34 9.41 5.09 6.75
C ILE A 34 7.96 5.27 7.18
N ASN A 35 7.13 5.77 6.26
CA ASN A 35 5.68 5.65 6.34
C ASN A 35 5.16 4.83 5.17
N GLY A 36 4.13 4.02 5.45
CA GLY A 36 3.46 3.25 4.41
C GLY A 36 1.97 3.18 4.61
N THR A 37 1.24 3.11 3.50
CA THR A 37 -0.21 2.90 3.46
C THR A 37 -0.51 1.57 2.78
N SER A 38 -1.43 0.76 3.38
CA SER A 38 -1.87 -0.51 2.78
C SER A 38 -0.69 -1.45 2.48
N ILE A 39 -0.53 -1.89 1.24
CA ILE A 39 0.65 -2.68 0.84
C ILE A 39 1.97 -1.95 1.10
N GLY A 40 2.00 -0.62 1.00
CA GLY A 40 3.17 0.17 1.37
C GLY A 40 3.51 0.06 2.85
N ALA A 41 2.50 -0.12 3.74
CA ALA A 41 2.73 -0.41 5.16
C ALA A 41 3.28 -1.83 5.36
N ILE A 42 2.82 -2.81 4.57
CA ILE A 42 3.36 -4.18 4.63
C ILE A 42 4.84 -4.17 4.23
N ILE A 43 5.16 -3.62 3.07
CA ILE A 43 6.53 -3.64 2.54
C ILE A 43 7.46 -2.74 3.35
N GLY A 44 7.00 -1.53 3.72
CA GLY A 44 7.77 -0.60 4.56
C GLY A 44 8.06 -1.16 5.95
N GLY A 45 7.08 -1.82 6.57
CA GLY A 45 7.25 -2.50 7.86
C GLY A 45 8.23 -3.66 7.79
N MET A 46 8.18 -4.48 6.71
CA MET A 46 9.16 -5.54 6.48
C MET A 46 10.58 -4.97 6.35
N TYR A 47 10.75 -3.94 5.52
CA TYR A 47 12.07 -3.34 5.34
C TYR A 47 12.58 -2.71 6.64
N ALA A 48 11.74 -1.98 7.36
CA ALA A 48 12.11 -1.38 8.64
C ALA A 48 12.53 -2.44 9.69
N LEU A 49 11.91 -3.63 9.65
CA LEU A 49 12.20 -4.72 10.58
C LEU A 49 13.49 -5.48 10.20
N TYR A 50 13.65 -5.83 8.92
CA TYR A 50 14.72 -6.74 8.50
C TYR A 50 15.95 -6.01 7.96
N LEU A 51 15.79 -4.89 7.25
CA LEU A 51 16.82 -4.19 6.46
C LEU A 51 17.49 -5.10 5.41
N ASP A 52 16.78 -6.13 4.98
CA ASP A 52 17.26 -7.14 4.06
C ASP A 52 16.18 -7.50 3.02
N VAL A 53 16.41 -7.06 1.79
CA VAL A 53 15.49 -7.25 0.68
C VAL A 53 15.38 -8.72 0.26
N ASP A 54 16.43 -9.51 0.45
CA ASP A 54 16.40 -10.94 0.11
C ASP A 54 15.52 -11.71 1.09
N THR A 55 15.62 -11.43 2.40
CA THR A 55 14.67 -11.94 3.40
C THR A 55 13.23 -11.54 3.07
N MET A 56 12.98 -10.29 2.69
CA MET A 56 11.64 -9.83 2.28
C MET A 56 11.11 -10.63 1.09
N THR A 57 11.95 -10.87 0.07
CA THR A 57 11.60 -11.64 -1.12
C THR A 57 11.24 -13.09 -0.77
N VAL A 58 12.00 -13.73 0.11
CA VAL A 58 11.72 -15.10 0.60
C VAL A 58 10.39 -15.16 1.35
N LEU A 59 10.13 -14.18 2.23
CA LEU A 59 8.88 -14.12 3.00
C LEU A 59 7.66 -13.89 2.11
N VAL A 60 7.76 -12.97 1.15
CA VAL A 60 6.69 -12.73 0.15
C VAL A 60 6.42 -14.00 -0.64
N LYS A 61 7.45 -14.70 -1.12
CA LYS A 61 7.28 -15.98 -1.82
C LYS A 61 6.49 -16.99 -0.96
N LYS A 62 6.84 -17.15 0.31
CA LYS A 62 6.11 -18.04 1.25
C LYS A 62 4.64 -17.64 1.38
N VAL A 63 4.34 -16.35 1.50
CA VAL A 63 2.96 -15.86 1.56
C VAL A 63 2.21 -16.18 0.27
N VAL A 64 2.75 -15.84 -0.89
CA VAL A 64 2.12 -16.09 -2.19
C VAL A 64 1.86 -17.59 -2.41
N GLU A 65 2.80 -18.45 -2.06
CA GLU A 65 2.63 -19.91 -2.17
C GLU A 65 1.57 -20.45 -1.19
N SER A 66 1.47 -19.90 0.03
CA SER A 66 0.47 -20.29 1.01
C SER A 66 -0.95 -19.82 0.67
N VAL A 67 -1.08 -18.69 -0.03
CA VAL A 67 -2.36 -18.08 -0.44
C VAL A 67 -2.88 -18.69 -1.75
N ARG A 68 -2.05 -19.34 -2.56
CA ARG A 68 -2.45 -20.04 -3.80
C ARG A 68 -3.62 -21.03 -3.63
N VAL A 69 -3.91 -21.45 -2.41
CA VAL A 69 -4.99 -22.39 -2.09
C VAL A 69 -6.37 -21.71 -1.91
N ASN A 70 -6.43 -20.40 -1.73
CA ASN A 70 -7.69 -19.69 -1.51
C ASN A 70 -7.82 -18.50 -2.49
N HIS A 71 -8.40 -18.78 -3.65
CA HIS A 71 -8.64 -17.79 -4.69
C HIS A 71 -9.35 -16.53 -4.17
N PHE A 72 -8.68 -15.40 -4.35
CA PHE A 72 -9.24 -14.05 -4.26
C PHE A 72 -10.04 -13.76 -5.53
N ASN A 73 -11.06 -14.60 -5.81
CA ASN A 73 -11.79 -14.57 -7.06
C ASN A 73 -12.97 -13.59 -7.10
N LEU A 74 -13.18 -12.75 -6.06
CA LEU A 74 -14.32 -11.84 -6.00
C LEU A 74 -14.27 -10.66 -6.99
N PHE A 75 -13.07 -10.30 -7.46
CA PHE A 75 -12.88 -9.21 -8.43
C PHE A 75 -12.43 -9.67 -9.83
N ARG A 76 -12.40 -10.98 -10.08
CA ARG A 76 -11.98 -11.54 -11.38
C ARG A 76 -13.07 -11.41 -12.47
N HIS A 77 -14.14 -10.69 -12.21
CA HIS A 77 -15.33 -10.71 -13.08
C HIS A 77 -15.49 -9.46 -13.93
N SER A 78 -14.47 -8.83 -14.43
CA SER A 78 -14.75 -7.67 -15.26
C SER A 78 -14.46 -7.83 -16.75
N THR A 79 -13.92 -8.95 -17.24
CA THR A 79 -13.52 -8.96 -18.67
C THR A 79 -13.92 -10.19 -19.49
N GLU A 80 -14.36 -11.31 -18.90
CA GLU A 80 -14.61 -12.54 -19.66
C GLU A 80 -15.92 -13.23 -19.23
N GLY A 81 -17.07 -12.66 -19.59
CA GLY A 81 -18.37 -13.30 -19.39
C GLY A 81 -19.53 -12.48 -19.92
N PRO A 82 -20.74 -13.07 -20.06
CA PRO A 82 -21.92 -12.32 -20.47
C PRO A 82 -22.23 -11.19 -19.48
N VAL A 83 -22.50 -10.00 -19.98
CA VAL A 83 -22.78 -8.77 -19.21
C VAL A 83 -23.83 -8.99 -18.11
N PHE A 84 -24.83 -9.85 -18.37
CA PHE A 84 -25.86 -10.23 -17.40
C PHE A 84 -25.28 -10.92 -16.15
N LEU A 85 -24.30 -11.83 -16.31
CA LEU A 85 -23.70 -12.54 -15.19
C LEU A 85 -22.79 -11.60 -14.36
N GLN A 86 -22.13 -10.66 -15.02
CA GLN A 86 -21.33 -9.63 -14.36
C GLN A 86 -22.21 -8.69 -13.52
N ASN A 87 -23.32 -8.23 -14.06
CA ASN A 87 -24.27 -7.37 -13.34
C ASN A 87 -24.88 -8.09 -12.13
N TRP A 88 -25.31 -9.35 -12.28
CA TRP A 88 -25.86 -10.13 -11.18
C TRP A 88 -24.85 -10.37 -10.05
N LEU A 89 -23.58 -10.64 -10.38
CA LEU A 89 -22.52 -10.79 -9.38
C LEU A 89 -22.20 -9.47 -8.69
N THR A 90 -22.20 -8.36 -9.42
CA THR A 90 -22.00 -7.02 -8.84
C THR A 90 -23.15 -6.67 -7.89
N GLU A 91 -24.41 -6.95 -8.25
CA GLU A 91 -25.58 -6.76 -7.40
C GLU A 91 -25.49 -7.62 -6.14
N ALA A 92 -25.17 -8.92 -6.26
CA ALA A 92 -25.01 -9.81 -5.12
C ALA A 92 -23.89 -9.36 -4.16
N VAL A 93 -22.77 -8.85 -4.69
CA VAL A 93 -21.68 -8.27 -3.88
C VAL A 93 -22.14 -6.99 -3.17
N CYS A 94 -22.87 -6.13 -3.86
CA CYS A 94 -23.44 -4.92 -3.27
C CYS A 94 -24.45 -5.24 -2.18
N ASP A 95 -25.31 -6.22 -2.38
CA ASP A 95 -26.31 -6.66 -1.38
C ASP A 95 -25.62 -7.22 -0.12
N VAL A 96 -24.58 -8.04 -0.29
CA VAL A 96 -23.82 -8.56 0.85
C VAL A 96 -23.07 -7.41 1.58
N ALA A 97 -22.50 -6.46 0.85
CA ALA A 97 -21.84 -5.31 1.43
C ALA A 97 -22.82 -4.34 2.11
N ALA A 98 -24.07 -4.24 1.60
CA ALA A 98 -25.15 -3.45 2.22
C ALA A 98 -25.63 -4.04 3.55
N LEU A 99 -25.60 -5.38 3.68
CA LEU A 99 -26.01 -6.08 4.90
C LEU A 99 -24.88 -6.28 5.91
N ASN A 100 -23.63 -6.22 5.47
CA ASN A 100 -22.42 -6.43 6.30
C ASN A 100 -21.39 -5.34 6.02
N MET A 101 -20.60 -4.98 7.03
CA MET A 101 -19.52 -4.00 6.87
C MET A 101 -18.37 -4.49 5.97
N SER A 102 -18.36 -5.78 5.58
CA SER A 102 -17.31 -6.37 4.74
C SER A 102 -17.73 -7.68 4.09
N ILE A 103 -17.12 -7.97 2.96
CA ILE A 103 -17.32 -9.22 2.19
C ILE A 103 -16.40 -10.34 2.71
N GLN A 104 -15.23 -9.98 3.25
CA GLN A 104 -14.21 -10.93 3.69
C GLN A 104 -13.88 -10.77 5.18
N SER A 105 -13.29 -11.81 5.78
CA SER A 105 -12.74 -11.75 7.12
C SER A 105 -11.24 -11.53 7.10
N HIS A 106 -10.66 -11.02 8.20
CA HIS A 106 -9.22 -10.84 8.36
C HIS A 106 -8.40 -12.13 8.48
N ARG A 107 -9.03 -13.31 8.55
CA ARG A 107 -8.31 -14.57 8.85
C ARG A 107 -7.08 -14.82 7.97
N ASN A 108 -7.23 -14.67 6.66
CA ASN A 108 -6.13 -14.91 5.72
C ASN A 108 -5.06 -13.82 5.80
N ASN A 109 -5.49 -12.56 5.97
CA ASN A 109 -4.57 -11.44 6.14
C ASN A 109 -3.74 -11.61 7.42
N ILE A 110 -4.35 -11.96 8.53
CA ILE A 110 -3.64 -12.22 9.79
C ILE A 110 -2.63 -13.37 9.65
N LYS A 111 -2.99 -14.45 8.94
CA LYS A 111 -2.06 -15.55 8.67
C LYS A 111 -0.86 -15.08 7.84
N ALA A 112 -1.11 -14.34 6.77
CA ALA A 112 -0.06 -13.78 5.93
C ALA A 112 0.84 -12.82 6.72
N LEU A 113 0.25 -11.89 7.48
CA LEU A 113 1.00 -10.93 8.30
C LEU A 113 1.82 -11.63 9.41
N ARG A 114 1.35 -12.75 9.96
CA ARG A 114 2.13 -13.58 10.91
C ARG A 114 3.38 -14.19 10.26
N VAL A 115 3.29 -14.59 8.99
CA VAL A 115 4.46 -15.07 8.25
C VAL A 115 5.48 -13.95 8.05
N LEU A 116 5.00 -12.71 7.79
CA LEU A 116 5.83 -11.56 7.50
C LEU A 116 6.45 -10.92 8.75
N PHE A 117 5.71 -10.84 9.84
CA PHE A 117 6.07 -10.05 11.03
C PHE A 117 6.20 -10.85 12.32
N GLY A 118 5.75 -12.12 12.37
CA GLY A 118 5.72 -12.87 13.63
C GLY A 118 4.96 -12.11 14.72
N GLU A 119 5.56 -12.03 15.91
CA GLU A 119 5.02 -11.26 17.05
C GLU A 119 5.72 -9.90 17.26
N HIS A 120 6.51 -9.46 16.27
CA HIS A 120 7.26 -8.21 16.37
C HIS A 120 6.36 -6.98 16.52
N ARG A 121 6.92 -5.98 17.17
CA ARG A 121 6.29 -4.70 17.47
C ARG A 121 6.90 -3.59 16.62
N PHE A 122 6.25 -2.43 16.55
CA PHE A 122 6.82 -1.24 15.92
C PHE A 122 8.15 -0.84 16.58
N GLU A 123 8.26 -1.08 17.89
CA GLU A 123 9.46 -0.76 18.69
C GLU A 123 10.66 -1.66 18.35
N ASP A 124 10.45 -2.80 17.68
CA ASP A 124 11.50 -3.74 17.26
C ASP A 124 12.10 -3.39 15.89
N THR A 125 11.52 -2.40 15.19
CA THR A 125 12.01 -2.00 13.87
C THR A 125 13.35 -1.28 13.96
N LYS A 126 14.27 -1.60 13.06
CA LYS A 126 15.62 -1.03 12.98
C LYS A 126 15.64 0.41 12.44
N ILE A 127 14.61 0.77 11.67
CA ILE A 127 14.30 2.12 11.21
C ILE A 127 12.93 2.50 11.76
N PRO A 128 12.72 3.71 12.29
CA PRO A 128 11.40 4.21 12.68
C PRO A 128 10.38 4.02 11.56
N PHE A 129 9.31 3.31 11.86
CA PHE A 129 8.25 2.97 10.91
C PHE A 129 6.88 3.33 11.43
N SER A 130 6.00 3.78 10.53
CA SER A 130 4.58 4.00 10.82
C SER A 130 3.69 3.44 9.72
N ALA A 131 2.64 2.72 10.12
CA ALA A 131 1.54 2.34 9.26
C ALA A 131 0.45 3.43 9.31
N ILE A 132 -0.08 3.79 8.14
CA ILE A 132 -1.08 4.85 8.02
C ILE A 132 -2.47 4.25 7.82
N ALA A 133 -3.42 4.64 8.65
CA ALA A 133 -4.81 4.24 8.59
C ALA A 133 -5.73 5.45 8.61
N THR A 134 -7.02 5.25 8.34
CA THR A 134 -8.07 6.28 8.46
C THR A 134 -9.02 5.92 9.59
N ASP A 135 -9.26 6.85 10.52
CA ASP A 135 -10.35 6.74 11.49
C ASP A 135 -11.63 7.32 10.88
N ILE A 136 -12.57 6.45 10.52
CA ILE A 136 -13.82 6.88 9.85
C ILE A 136 -14.79 7.56 10.80
N ASN A 137 -14.67 7.38 12.13
CA ASN A 137 -15.51 8.09 13.09
C ASN A 137 -15.08 9.55 13.25
N ALA A 138 -13.77 9.82 13.22
CA ALA A 138 -13.23 11.16 13.34
C ALA A 138 -13.03 11.86 11.98
N GLY A 139 -12.97 11.11 10.86
CA GLY A 139 -12.61 11.63 9.54
C GLY A 139 -11.13 12.04 9.45
N GLU A 140 -10.25 11.34 10.15
CA GLU A 140 -8.86 11.73 10.31
C GLU A 140 -7.87 10.61 9.89
N THR A 141 -6.70 11.03 9.40
CA THR A 141 -5.57 10.12 9.20
C THR A 141 -4.92 9.76 10.52
N VAL A 142 -4.66 8.47 10.75
CA VAL A 142 -4.05 7.95 11.97
C VAL A 142 -2.67 7.38 11.67
N ILE A 143 -1.66 7.91 12.37
CA ILE A 143 -0.27 7.42 12.33
C ILE A 143 -0.11 6.36 13.42
N ILE A 144 0.05 5.08 13.03
CA ILE A 144 0.23 3.97 13.94
C ILE A 144 1.72 3.62 13.98
N LYS A 145 2.36 3.84 15.14
CA LYS A 145 3.81 3.66 15.35
C LYS A 145 4.17 2.96 16.66
N ARG A 146 3.21 2.29 17.28
CA ARG A 146 3.40 1.55 18.55
C ARG A 146 2.51 0.32 18.61
N GLY A 147 2.96 -0.69 19.33
CA GLY A 147 2.24 -1.94 19.53
C GLY A 147 2.66 -3.01 18.51
N LYS A 148 1.87 -4.09 18.36
CA LYS A 148 2.19 -5.16 17.39
C LYS A 148 2.15 -4.64 15.97
N LEU A 149 3.15 -5.01 15.16
CA LEU A 149 3.21 -4.65 13.73
C LEU A 149 1.97 -5.16 12.98
N ILE A 150 1.56 -6.41 13.26
CA ILE A 150 0.38 -7.02 12.65
C ILE A 150 -0.86 -6.15 12.82
N ASP A 151 -1.12 -5.63 14.03
CA ASP A 151 -2.35 -4.88 14.32
C ASP A 151 -2.38 -3.54 13.56
N GLY A 152 -1.23 -2.85 13.52
CA GLY A 152 -1.14 -1.56 12.82
C GLY A 152 -1.18 -1.70 11.31
N VAL A 153 -0.47 -2.68 10.77
CA VAL A 153 -0.44 -2.98 9.33
C VAL A 153 -1.80 -3.51 8.86
N LEU A 154 -2.47 -4.35 9.67
CA LEU A 154 -3.81 -4.84 9.38
C LEU A 154 -4.81 -3.69 9.27
N ALA A 155 -4.77 -2.73 10.20
CA ALA A 155 -5.63 -1.55 10.15
C ALA A 155 -5.36 -0.73 8.87
N SER A 156 -4.08 -0.54 8.52
CA SER A 156 -3.65 0.18 7.32
C SER A 156 -4.07 -0.51 6.01
N ALA A 157 -4.31 -1.82 6.03
CA ALA A 157 -4.68 -2.63 4.86
C ALA A 157 -6.15 -3.10 4.90
N SER A 158 -6.99 -2.53 5.77
CA SER A 158 -8.41 -2.87 5.90
C SER A 158 -9.25 -2.07 4.91
N ILE A 159 -9.24 -2.47 3.64
CA ILE A 159 -9.97 -1.80 2.55
C ILE A 159 -11.47 -1.83 2.86
N PRO A 160 -12.16 -0.65 2.90
CA PRO A 160 -13.60 -0.58 3.11
C PRO A 160 -14.39 -1.47 2.17
N ALA A 161 -15.48 -2.03 2.66
CA ALA A 161 -16.34 -3.02 2.02
C ALA A 161 -15.69 -4.39 1.76
N ILE A 162 -14.37 -4.48 1.59
CA ILE A 162 -13.65 -5.75 1.36
C ILE A 162 -13.33 -6.42 2.71
N PHE A 163 -12.68 -5.69 3.62
CA PHE A 163 -12.30 -6.17 4.93
C PHE A 163 -13.03 -5.40 6.04
N PRO A 164 -13.32 -6.06 7.18
CA PRO A 164 -13.95 -5.36 8.28
C PRO A 164 -13.03 -4.26 8.82
N PRO A 165 -13.60 -3.13 9.31
CA PRO A 165 -12.81 -2.14 10.03
C PRO A 165 -12.15 -2.72 11.27
N VAL A 166 -10.98 -2.20 11.64
CA VAL A 166 -10.26 -2.58 12.85
C VAL A 166 -10.64 -1.64 14.01
N VAL A 167 -11.23 -2.19 15.06
CA VAL A 167 -11.54 -1.43 16.29
C VAL A 167 -10.28 -1.29 17.13
N ARG A 168 -9.88 -0.04 17.44
CA ARG A 168 -8.75 0.26 18.32
C ARG A 168 -9.13 1.32 19.34
N GLY A 169 -9.54 0.89 20.52
CA GLY A 169 -10.12 1.78 21.53
C GLY A 169 -11.47 2.34 21.04
N LYS A 170 -11.58 3.68 20.95
CA LYS A 170 -12.79 4.36 20.42
C LYS A 170 -12.74 4.58 18.89
N ARG A 171 -11.64 4.22 18.24
CA ARG A 171 -11.43 4.43 16.80
C ARG A 171 -11.93 3.25 16.00
N LEU A 172 -12.48 3.57 14.83
CA LEU A 172 -12.87 2.61 13.82
C LEU A 172 -11.97 2.82 12.60
N LEU A 173 -10.93 1.98 12.47
CA LEU A 173 -9.86 2.15 11.51
C LEU A 173 -10.12 1.36 10.24
N VAL A 174 -9.91 2.01 9.11
CA VAL A 174 -9.89 1.43 7.77
C VAL A 174 -8.58 1.76 7.07
N ASP A 175 -8.39 1.23 5.87
CA ASP A 175 -7.20 1.47 5.05
C ASP A 175 -6.90 2.96 4.91
N GLY A 176 -5.62 3.30 5.01
CA GLY A 176 -5.15 4.68 4.91
C GLY A 176 -5.36 5.31 3.53
N TYR A 177 -5.58 4.50 2.48
CA TYR A 177 -5.80 5.03 1.12
C TYR A 177 -6.99 5.99 1.04
N VAL A 178 -7.94 5.87 1.97
CA VAL A 178 -9.14 6.72 2.01
C VAL A 178 -8.78 8.22 2.14
N LEU A 179 -7.79 8.56 2.98
CA LEU A 179 -7.38 9.96 3.19
C LEU A 179 -5.90 10.24 2.88
N ALA A 180 -5.04 9.24 2.91
CA ALA A 180 -3.58 9.39 2.79
C ALA A 180 -2.94 8.19 2.10
N ASN A 181 -3.27 7.95 0.82
CA ASN A 181 -2.68 6.86 0.05
C ASN A 181 -1.16 7.02 -0.09
N ILE A 182 -0.69 8.25 -0.27
CA ILE A 182 0.74 8.60 -0.28
C ILE A 182 0.99 9.51 0.93
N PRO A 183 1.44 8.97 2.09
CA PRO A 183 1.43 9.69 3.37
C PRO A 183 2.63 10.65 3.56
N VAL A 184 2.89 11.53 2.59
CA VAL A 184 3.98 12.53 2.63
C VAL A 184 3.79 13.54 3.76
N PRO A 185 2.60 14.17 3.96
CA PRO A 185 2.42 15.12 5.06
C PRO A 185 2.66 14.49 6.43
N GLN A 186 2.23 13.23 6.62
CA GLN A 186 2.41 12.49 7.86
C GLN A 186 3.90 12.17 8.13
N LEU A 187 4.69 11.95 7.08
CA LEU A 187 6.12 11.72 7.19
C LEU A 187 6.86 13.02 7.51
N ARG A 188 6.45 14.13 6.89
CA ARG A 188 6.97 15.48 7.20
C ARG A 188 6.69 15.84 8.67
N GLN A 189 5.48 15.58 9.16
CA GLN A 189 5.09 15.79 10.56
C GLN A 189 5.97 14.99 11.55
N GLN A 190 6.52 13.86 11.13
CA GLN A 190 7.41 13.03 11.94
C GLN A 190 8.89 13.46 11.83
N GLY A 191 9.16 14.58 11.18
CA GLY A 191 10.48 15.20 11.13
C GLY A 191 11.40 14.65 10.05
N ALA A 192 10.87 14.18 8.92
CA ALA A 192 11.66 13.93 7.73
C ALA A 192 12.01 15.27 7.07
N ASP A 193 13.31 15.50 6.83
CA ASP A 193 13.82 16.71 6.17
C ASP A 193 13.72 16.59 4.65
N PHE A 194 14.02 15.40 4.11
CA PHE A 194 13.93 15.07 2.68
C PHE A 194 13.05 13.84 2.50
N ILE A 195 11.99 13.94 1.68
CA ILE A 195 11.03 12.86 1.49
C ILE A 195 11.09 12.33 0.06
N ILE A 196 11.41 11.03 -0.04
CA ILE A 196 11.27 10.24 -1.27
C ILE A 196 9.90 9.58 -1.21
N SER A 197 9.00 9.92 -2.14
CA SER A 197 7.69 9.28 -2.27
C SER A 197 7.65 8.33 -3.46
N ILE A 198 7.11 7.13 -3.25
CA ILE A 198 6.91 6.12 -4.31
C ILE A 198 5.42 5.90 -4.51
N GLU A 199 4.96 6.23 -5.71
CA GLU A 199 3.59 6.04 -6.16
C GLU A 199 3.50 4.83 -7.11
N LEU A 200 2.44 4.05 -6.97
CA LEU A 200 2.10 2.97 -7.90
C LEU A 200 0.97 3.48 -8.81
N LEU A 201 1.34 3.99 -9.98
CA LEU A 201 0.37 4.56 -10.91
C LEU A 201 -0.62 3.50 -11.36
N GLU A 202 -1.88 3.85 -11.28
CA GLU A 202 -3.02 3.08 -11.74
C GLU A 202 -3.75 3.90 -12.81
N LEU A 203 -4.06 3.28 -13.94
CA LEU A 203 -5.01 3.85 -14.89
C LEU A 203 -6.36 3.19 -14.66
N PRO A 204 -7.43 3.95 -14.37
CA PRO A 204 -8.74 3.38 -14.22
C PRO A 204 -9.22 2.85 -15.56
N ASN A 205 -9.83 1.68 -15.56
CA ASN A 205 -10.58 1.22 -16.72
C ASN A 205 -11.90 2.01 -16.78
N ILE A 206 -11.94 3.01 -17.66
CA ILE A 206 -13.07 3.95 -17.77
C ILE A 206 -14.16 3.34 -18.64
N HIS A 207 -14.87 2.35 -18.11
CA HIS A 207 -16.11 1.83 -18.69
C HIS A 207 -17.20 1.90 -17.65
N TYR A 208 -18.05 2.91 -17.74
CA TYR A 208 -19.24 3.03 -16.87
C TYR A 208 -20.37 2.20 -17.44
N GLN A 209 -20.66 1.07 -16.83
CA GLN A 209 -21.79 0.22 -17.21
C GLN A 209 -22.97 0.37 -16.23
N ASN A 210 -22.70 0.83 -15.03
CA ASN A 210 -23.69 0.95 -13.96
C ASN A 210 -23.30 2.03 -12.94
N GLY A 211 -24.19 2.27 -11.96
CA GLY A 211 -23.97 3.28 -10.92
C GLY A 211 -22.80 2.95 -9.98
N VAL A 212 -22.48 1.67 -9.79
CA VAL A 212 -21.33 1.24 -8.94
C VAL A 212 -20.02 1.62 -9.60
N ASP A 213 -19.89 1.41 -10.91
CA ASP A 213 -18.70 1.84 -11.67
C ASP A 213 -18.51 3.35 -11.59
N LEU A 214 -19.61 4.12 -11.67
CA LEU A 214 -19.59 5.57 -11.55
C LEU A 214 -19.13 6.00 -10.15
N LEU A 215 -19.66 5.38 -9.08
CA LEU A 215 -19.24 5.67 -7.70
C LEU A 215 -17.76 5.36 -7.48
N TYR A 216 -17.29 4.21 -7.98
CA TYR A 216 -15.87 3.83 -7.90
C TYR A 216 -14.97 4.87 -8.60
N TYR A 217 -15.39 5.35 -9.77
CA TYR A 217 -14.64 6.37 -10.49
C TYR A 217 -14.63 7.73 -9.78
N VAL A 218 -15.74 8.12 -9.18
CA VAL A 218 -15.81 9.35 -8.36
C VAL A 218 -14.85 9.26 -7.18
N GLU A 219 -14.77 8.11 -6.50
CA GLU A 219 -13.79 7.88 -5.42
C GLU A 219 -12.34 7.90 -5.95
N TYR A 220 -12.09 7.31 -7.10
CA TYR A 220 -10.80 7.39 -7.77
C TYR A 220 -10.37 8.85 -8.04
N LEU A 221 -11.26 9.68 -8.57
CA LEU A 221 -10.97 11.10 -8.83
C LEU A 221 -10.65 11.88 -7.55
N LYS A 222 -11.42 11.66 -6.47
CA LYS A 222 -11.15 12.28 -5.17
C LYS A 222 -9.80 11.87 -4.62
N ARG A 223 -9.49 10.57 -4.65
CA ARG A 223 -8.20 10.01 -4.23
C ARG A 223 -7.06 10.62 -5.02
N GLN A 224 -7.16 10.70 -6.35
CA GLN A 224 -6.14 11.34 -7.17
C GLN A 224 -5.84 12.79 -6.76
N LYS A 225 -6.87 13.57 -6.40
CA LYS A 225 -6.66 14.95 -5.94
C LYS A 225 -5.91 15.01 -4.61
N LEU A 226 -6.23 14.11 -3.67
CA LEU A 226 -5.49 14.00 -2.40
C LEU A 226 -4.04 13.56 -2.63
N GLU A 227 -3.81 12.60 -3.52
CA GLU A 227 -2.48 12.12 -3.89
C GLU A 227 -1.64 13.24 -4.53
N GLN A 228 -2.18 13.96 -5.51
CA GLN A 228 -1.50 15.10 -6.14
C GLN A 228 -1.09 16.16 -5.12
N TRP A 229 -1.99 16.48 -4.18
CA TRP A 229 -1.69 17.42 -3.09
C TRP A 229 -0.58 16.91 -2.17
N ALA A 230 -0.59 15.62 -1.82
CA ALA A 230 0.43 15.01 -0.98
C ALA A 230 1.79 14.94 -1.71
N ILE A 231 1.80 14.49 -2.97
CA ILE A 231 3.00 14.36 -3.81
C ILE A 231 3.70 15.72 -4.00
N ALA A 232 2.94 16.80 -4.15
CA ALA A 232 3.50 18.15 -4.28
C ALA A 232 4.34 18.60 -3.07
N GLN A 233 4.23 17.90 -1.93
CA GLN A 233 4.98 18.16 -0.71
C GLN A 233 6.20 17.23 -0.54
N SER A 234 6.46 16.31 -1.47
CA SER A 234 7.65 15.48 -1.49
C SER A 234 8.82 16.20 -2.16
N ASP A 235 10.04 15.90 -1.71
CA ASP A 235 11.26 16.47 -2.29
C ASP A 235 11.69 15.70 -3.54
N PHE A 236 11.38 14.39 -3.57
CA PHE A 236 11.62 13.53 -4.73
C PHE A 236 10.46 12.52 -4.89
N HIS A 237 9.74 12.64 -5.99
CA HIS A 237 8.63 11.76 -6.32
C HIS A 237 9.02 10.75 -7.40
N ILE A 238 8.70 9.47 -7.17
CA ILE A 238 8.99 8.36 -8.09
C ILE A 238 7.67 7.67 -8.46
N PRO A 239 7.07 8.00 -9.61
CA PRO A 239 5.94 7.27 -10.12
C PRO A 239 6.39 5.95 -10.77
N ILE A 240 5.84 4.83 -10.34
CA ILE A 240 6.04 3.53 -10.97
C ILE A 240 4.76 3.17 -11.70
N ASP A 241 4.83 3.18 -13.02
CA ASP A 241 3.70 2.78 -13.87
C ASP A 241 3.41 1.29 -13.71
N MET A 242 2.27 1.00 -13.07
CA MET A 242 1.74 -0.33 -12.79
C MET A 242 0.37 -0.54 -13.47
N SER A 243 0.04 0.27 -14.48
CA SER A 243 -1.26 0.26 -15.17
C SER A 243 -1.60 -1.08 -15.84
N GLN A 244 -0.57 -1.85 -16.25
CA GLN A 244 -0.72 -3.18 -16.85
C GLN A 244 -0.85 -4.32 -15.81
N PHE A 245 -0.76 -4.00 -14.50
CA PHE A 245 -0.83 -4.97 -13.42
C PHE A 245 -2.18 -4.89 -12.73
N ASP A 246 -2.89 -6.00 -12.69
CA ASP A 246 -4.08 -6.12 -11.86
C ASP A 246 -3.67 -6.17 -10.37
N SER A 247 -4.33 -5.37 -9.54
CA SER A 247 -4.06 -5.25 -8.11
C SER A 247 -4.40 -6.51 -7.29
N SER A 248 -5.09 -7.47 -7.90
CA SER A 248 -5.49 -8.75 -7.27
C SER A 248 -4.57 -9.93 -7.61
N HIS A 249 -3.66 -9.79 -8.57
CA HIS A 249 -2.79 -10.87 -9.04
C HIS A 249 -1.45 -10.92 -8.28
N PHE A 250 -1.46 -11.54 -7.10
CA PHE A 250 -0.30 -11.65 -6.21
C PHE A 250 0.81 -12.58 -6.75
N GLU A 251 0.51 -13.47 -7.71
CA GLU A 251 1.48 -14.36 -8.36
C GLU A 251 2.52 -13.62 -9.21
N ASN A 252 2.20 -12.43 -9.67
CA ASN A 252 3.08 -11.60 -10.51
C ASN A 252 4.13 -10.81 -9.72
N TYR A 253 4.37 -11.16 -8.45
CA TYR A 253 5.25 -10.40 -7.56
C TYR A 253 6.65 -10.17 -8.11
N LYS A 254 7.24 -11.15 -8.83
CA LYS A 254 8.59 -11.02 -9.40
C LYS A 254 8.66 -9.94 -10.47
N VAL A 255 7.66 -9.91 -11.38
CA VAL A 255 7.61 -8.91 -12.46
C VAL A 255 7.37 -7.51 -11.88
N ALA A 256 6.51 -7.41 -10.86
CA ALA A 256 6.29 -6.15 -10.16
C ALA A 256 7.57 -5.65 -9.46
N MET A 257 8.31 -6.54 -8.78
CA MET A 257 9.60 -6.19 -8.15
C MET A 257 10.62 -5.69 -9.17
N GLU A 258 10.76 -6.41 -10.29
CA GLU A 258 11.67 -6.02 -11.38
C GLU A 258 11.31 -4.64 -11.95
N ARG A 259 10.02 -4.37 -12.16
CA ARG A 259 9.54 -3.07 -12.62
C ARG A 259 9.95 -1.95 -11.65
N GLY A 260 9.72 -2.15 -10.36
CA GLY A 260 10.11 -1.20 -9.33
C GLY A 260 11.61 -0.93 -9.31
N TYR A 261 12.43 -1.98 -9.42
CA TYR A 261 13.88 -1.88 -9.48
C TYR A 261 14.35 -1.04 -10.66
N ILE A 262 13.90 -1.39 -11.88
CA ILE A 262 14.30 -0.71 -13.12
C ILE A 262 13.93 0.78 -13.09
N VAL A 263 12.71 1.12 -12.63
CA VAL A 263 12.25 2.51 -12.60
C VAL A 263 13.09 3.34 -11.63
N VAL A 264 13.32 2.82 -10.42
CA VAL A 264 14.10 3.56 -9.43
C VAL A 264 15.58 3.67 -9.84
N GLN A 265 16.17 2.62 -10.39
CA GLN A 265 17.55 2.64 -10.85
C GLN A 265 17.82 3.76 -11.86
N LYS A 266 16.87 4.02 -12.76
CA LYS A 266 16.99 5.10 -13.78
C LYS A 266 17.05 6.51 -13.16
N VAL A 267 16.41 6.70 -12.01
CA VAL A 267 16.33 8.03 -11.36
C VAL A 267 17.35 8.24 -10.23
N ILE A 268 18.13 7.19 -9.88
CA ILE A 268 19.19 7.29 -8.84
C ILE A 268 20.16 8.45 -9.06
N PRO A 269 20.69 8.70 -10.29
CA PRO A 269 21.63 9.82 -10.48
C PRO A 269 21.01 11.17 -10.10
N LEU A 270 19.77 11.41 -10.53
CA LEU A 270 19.03 12.64 -10.22
C LEU A 270 18.68 12.73 -8.72
N LEU A 271 18.31 11.61 -8.10
CA LEU A 271 18.05 11.57 -6.66
C LEU A 271 19.29 11.93 -5.85
N LYS A 272 20.45 11.38 -6.21
CA LYS A 272 21.74 11.71 -5.54
C LYS A 272 22.06 13.18 -5.66
N GLU A 273 21.95 13.76 -6.86
CA GLU A 273 22.15 15.20 -7.09
C GLU A 273 21.25 16.06 -6.18
N LYS A 274 19.96 15.70 -6.07
CA LYS A 274 19.02 16.44 -5.22
C LYS A 274 19.33 16.28 -3.73
N LEU A 275 19.74 15.09 -3.29
CA LEU A 275 20.14 14.84 -1.90
C LEU A 275 21.40 15.66 -1.53
N GLU A 276 22.38 15.73 -2.41
CA GLU A 276 23.60 16.55 -2.20
C GLU A 276 23.24 18.02 -2.06
N LYS A 277 22.36 18.55 -2.93
CA LYS A 277 21.92 19.95 -2.85
C LYS A 277 21.11 20.26 -1.59
N ALA A 278 20.37 19.31 -1.07
CA ALA A 278 19.60 19.47 0.17
C ALA A 278 20.47 19.35 1.44
N HIS A 279 21.70 18.85 1.34
CA HIS A 279 22.66 18.78 2.44
C HIS A 279 23.41 20.09 2.69
N VAL A 280 23.39 21.02 1.72
CA VAL A 280 24.01 22.36 1.79
C VAL A 280 23.03 23.36 2.38
#